data_1e8f5ea8bd03805e63dabe0a1c42f223
#
_entry.id   1e8f5ea8bd03805e63dabe0a1c42f223
#
_cell.length_a   1.000
_cell.length_b   1.000
_cell.length_c   1.000
_cell.angle_alpha   90.00
_cell.angle_beta   90.00
_cell.angle_gamma   90.00
#
_symmetry.space_group_name_H-M   'P 1'
#
loop_
_entity.id
_entity.type
_entity.pdbx_description
1 polymer ?
#
loop_
_entity_poly.entity_id
_entity_poly.type
_entity_poly.pdbx_seq_one_letter_code
_entity_poly.pdbx_strand_id
1 'polypeptide(L)'
;MFISVLICSRNRADSLCQTLESLFCTSNLELPDWEVLVVESSTDHTGEVCLEFQRRFPRHFRFLTENRLGKSNALNTAIAAAQGDILAFTDDDVLCAPDYIQGIRTVFNSYSVDAAQGRVLLDFEGGWPEWLDRNFLALMADLRDYGDKALALDATLCGGTLCGTNMIVRAEVFQKTGGFAPELGPAGVGMWEDTEISLRMRQAGCRMIYAPQVLVRHQWPLGRLNKSFIRTRFFQQGRAEAYYAPLPVSLFRFGLYVIKRTIFQEAAAIWYRFAGRPALALRCQCEARTHAGFLRQHWLFRRGLPRRLSGDLPSTRKVELQSWK
;
A
#
# COMPACT_ATOMS: atom_id res chain seq x y z
N MET A 1 -15.71 -16.93 -13.98
CA MET A 1 -14.80 -15.88 -13.44
C MET A 1 -13.98 -16.52 -12.35
N PHE A 2 -12.71 -16.73 -12.61
CA PHE A 2 -11.75 -17.30 -11.68
C PHE A 2 -11.05 -16.16 -10.88
N ILE A 3 -10.86 -16.34 -9.58
CA ILE A 3 -10.23 -15.34 -8.70
C ILE A 3 -8.90 -15.88 -8.19
N SER A 4 -7.82 -15.14 -8.38
CA SER A 4 -6.53 -15.39 -7.72
C SER A 4 -6.30 -14.38 -6.60
N VAL A 5 -6.20 -14.85 -5.36
CA VAL A 5 -5.77 -14.04 -4.22
C VAL A 5 -4.25 -14.09 -4.17
N LEU A 6 -3.60 -12.95 -4.30
CA LEU A 6 -2.15 -12.82 -4.41
C LEU A 6 -1.58 -12.23 -3.13
N ILE A 7 -0.69 -12.97 -2.46
CA ILE A 7 -0.05 -12.57 -1.21
C ILE A 7 1.46 -12.63 -1.39
N CYS A 8 2.15 -11.55 -1.01
CA CYS A 8 3.62 -11.54 -0.93
C CYS A 8 4.03 -11.58 0.53
N SER A 9 4.92 -12.50 0.89
CA SER A 9 5.39 -12.64 2.27
C SER A 9 6.91 -12.76 2.35
N ARG A 10 7.48 -12.23 3.44
CA ARG A 10 8.89 -12.39 3.75
C ARG A 10 9.14 -12.36 5.25
N ASN A 11 9.60 -13.47 5.80
CA ASN A 11 9.95 -13.63 7.21
C ASN A 11 8.78 -13.27 8.15
N ARG A 12 7.60 -13.86 7.88
CA ARG A 12 6.35 -13.57 8.58
C ARG A 12 5.45 -14.80 8.70
N ALA A 13 6.05 -15.94 9.10
CA ALA A 13 5.37 -17.22 9.19
C ALA A 13 4.04 -17.15 9.97
N ASP A 14 4.05 -16.61 11.19
CA ASP A 14 2.86 -16.55 12.05
C ASP A 14 1.76 -15.67 11.47
N SER A 15 2.13 -14.52 10.96
CA SER A 15 1.21 -13.56 10.36
C SER A 15 0.57 -14.13 9.09
N LEU A 16 1.39 -14.71 8.20
CA LEU A 16 0.89 -15.38 6.99
C LEU A 16 -0.05 -16.53 7.34
N CYS A 17 0.27 -17.35 8.35
CA CYS A 17 -0.58 -18.43 8.80
C CYS A 17 -1.98 -17.94 9.19
N GLN A 18 -2.08 -16.86 9.98
CA GLN A 18 -3.36 -16.26 10.39
C GLN A 18 -4.13 -15.71 9.18
N THR A 19 -3.46 -15.06 8.25
CA THR A 19 -4.07 -14.56 7.01
C THR A 19 -4.65 -15.71 6.19
N LEU A 20 -3.89 -16.79 5.99
CA LEU A 20 -4.33 -17.95 5.25
C LEU A 20 -5.50 -18.69 5.94
N GLU A 21 -5.44 -18.89 7.26
CA GLU A 21 -6.55 -19.50 8.00
C GLU A 21 -7.85 -18.68 7.83
N SER A 22 -7.78 -17.36 7.79
CA SER A 22 -8.95 -16.52 7.55
C SER A 22 -9.55 -16.68 6.14
N LEU A 23 -8.70 -16.91 5.12
CA LEU A 23 -9.12 -17.13 3.74
C LEU A 23 -9.69 -18.54 3.53
N PHE A 24 -9.13 -19.55 4.17
CA PHE A 24 -9.55 -20.95 4.04
C PHE A 24 -10.66 -21.33 5.02
N CYS A 25 -11.50 -20.37 5.43
CA CYS A 25 -12.72 -20.64 6.18
C CYS A 25 -13.74 -21.42 5.35
N THR A 26 -14.64 -22.10 6.00
CA THR A 26 -15.63 -22.98 5.36
C THR A 26 -16.41 -22.30 4.24
N SER A 27 -16.85 -21.05 4.46
CA SER A 27 -17.64 -20.29 3.47
C SER A 27 -16.91 -20.08 2.14
N ASN A 28 -15.60 -19.89 2.16
CA ASN A 28 -14.82 -19.73 0.94
C ASN A 28 -14.54 -21.08 0.27
N LEU A 29 -14.32 -22.14 1.04
CA LEU A 29 -14.02 -23.48 0.52
C LEU A 29 -15.18 -24.09 -0.27
N GLU A 30 -16.42 -23.70 0.00
CA GLU A 30 -17.59 -24.11 -0.73
C GLU A 30 -17.73 -23.44 -2.12
N LEU A 31 -16.96 -22.38 -2.37
CA LEU A 31 -17.00 -21.64 -3.64
C LEU A 31 -16.06 -22.29 -4.66
N PRO A 32 -16.48 -22.44 -5.93
CA PRO A 32 -15.61 -22.90 -7.01
C PRO A 32 -14.74 -21.75 -7.54
N ASP A 33 -13.78 -22.08 -8.38
CA ASP A 33 -13.03 -21.16 -9.26
C ASP A 33 -12.30 -20.04 -8.51
N TRP A 34 -11.45 -20.39 -7.54
CA TRP A 34 -10.54 -19.47 -6.89
C TRP A 34 -9.27 -20.18 -6.40
N GLU A 35 -8.22 -19.41 -6.23
CA GLU A 35 -6.94 -19.85 -5.65
C GLU A 35 -6.33 -18.77 -4.75
N VAL A 36 -5.45 -19.18 -3.83
CA VAL A 36 -4.45 -18.35 -3.19
C VAL A 36 -3.10 -18.67 -3.79
N LEU A 37 -2.40 -17.66 -4.26
CA LEU A 37 -1.01 -17.75 -4.71
C LEU A 37 -0.14 -16.90 -3.80
N VAL A 38 0.69 -17.56 -2.99
CA VAL A 38 1.70 -16.91 -2.17
C VAL A 38 3.01 -16.82 -2.95
N VAL A 39 3.63 -15.64 -2.98
CA VAL A 39 5.02 -15.47 -3.44
C VAL A 39 5.86 -15.07 -2.24
N GLU A 40 6.76 -15.96 -1.85
CA GLU A 40 7.59 -15.79 -0.66
C GLU A 40 9.08 -15.63 -1.02
N SER A 41 9.85 -14.96 -0.15
CA SER A 41 11.30 -14.79 -0.26
C SER A 41 11.94 -14.87 1.13
N SER A 42 11.55 -15.89 1.88
CA SER A 42 11.82 -15.99 3.32
C SER A 42 13.05 -16.85 3.64
N THR A 43 13.61 -16.63 4.81
CA THR A 43 14.69 -17.43 5.40
C THR A 43 14.30 -18.02 6.76
N ASP A 44 13.05 -17.77 7.18
CA ASP A 44 12.42 -18.33 8.39
C ASP A 44 11.48 -19.49 8.02
N HIS A 45 10.56 -19.85 8.91
CA HIS A 45 9.58 -20.93 8.72
C HIS A 45 8.41 -20.59 7.77
N THR A 46 8.42 -19.45 7.09
CA THR A 46 7.34 -19.05 6.16
C THR A 46 7.13 -20.10 5.05
N GLY A 47 8.22 -20.66 4.52
CA GLY A 47 8.16 -21.72 3.51
C GLY A 47 7.49 -23.00 4.03
N GLU A 48 7.67 -23.35 5.31
CA GLU A 48 7.04 -24.51 5.95
C GLU A 48 5.52 -24.31 6.06
N VAL A 49 5.08 -23.09 6.42
CA VAL A 49 3.66 -22.70 6.41
C VAL A 49 3.08 -22.88 5.01
N CYS A 50 3.76 -22.41 3.97
CA CYS A 50 3.29 -22.59 2.59
C CYS A 50 3.16 -24.07 2.20
N LEU A 51 4.11 -24.90 2.56
CA LEU A 51 4.07 -26.34 2.31
C LEU A 51 2.91 -27.02 3.05
N GLU A 52 2.60 -26.60 4.27
CA GLU A 52 1.47 -27.10 5.03
C GLU A 52 0.14 -26.76 4.34
N PHE A 53 -0.06 -25.51 3.98
CA PHE A 53 -1.30 -25.07 3.29
C PHE A 53 -1.45 -25.74 1.92
N GLN A 54 -0.37 -25.95 1.18
CA GLN A 54 -0.42 -26.68 -0.09
C GLN A 54 -0.87 -28.12 0.08
N ARG A 55 -0.46 -28.79 1.16
CA ARG A 55 -0.94 -30.17 1.48
C ARG A 55 -2.40 -30.19 1.93
N ARG A 56 -2.84 -29.18 2.72
CA ARG A 56 -4.22 -29.09 3.22
C ARG A 56 -5.21 -28.72 2.10
N PHE A 57 -4.81 -27.84 1.19
CA PHE A 57 -5.70 -27.22 0.19
C PHE A 57 -5.12 -27.29 -1.24
N PRO A 58 -4.79 -28.46 -1.78
CA PRO A 58 -4.04 -28.62 -3.04
C PRO A 58 -4.77 -28.06 -4.28
N ARG A 59 -6.08 -27.85 -4.20
CA ARG A 59 -6.89 -27.28 -5.31
C ARG A 59 -6.94 -25.76 -5.29
N HIS A 60 -6.73 -25.16 -4.13
CA HIS A 60 -6.93 -23.72 -3.91
C HIS A 60 -5.67 -22.99 -3.49
N PHE A 61 -4.57 -23.69 -3.23
CA PHE A 61 -3.34 -23.07 -2.75
C PHE A 61 -2.14 -23.46 -3.59
N ARG A 62 -1.37 -22.45 -3.99
CA ARG A 62 -0.04 -22.59 -4.59
C ARG A 62 0.91 -21.57 -3.99
N PHE A 63 2.20 -21.86 -4.02
CA PHE A 63 3.20 -20.87 -3.68
C PHE A 63 4.41 -20.94 -4.61
N LEU A 64 5.13 -19.83 -4.71
CA LEU A 64 6.35 -19.67 -5.48
C LEU A 64 7.40 -18.94 -4.65
N THR A 65 8.67 -19.20 -4.92
CA THR A 65 9.77 -18.44 -4.33
C THR A 65 10.28 -17.40 -5.32
N GLU A 66 10.44 -16.14 -4.89
CA GLU A 66 11.02 -15.06 -5.66
C GLU A 66 12.35 -14.62 -5.03
N ASN A 67 13.43 -14.78 -5.75
CA ASN A 67 14.78 -14.47 -5.27
C ASN A 67 15.16 -12.99 -5.38
N ARG A 68 14.48 -12.24 -6.25
CA ARG A 68 14.70 -10.80 -6.38
C ARG A 68 14.03 -10.08 -5.22
N LEU A 69 14.80 -9.28 -4.49
CA LEU A 69 14.28 -8.53 -3.34
C LEU A 69 13.26 -7.49 -3.77
N GLY A 70 12.19 -7.35 -2.98
CA GLY A 70 11.18 -6.30 -3.09
C GLY A 70 9.79 -6.79 -3.39
N LYS A 71 8.81 -6.18 -2.70
CA LYS A 71 7.39 -6.50 -2.85
C LYS A 71 6.93 -6.41 -4.32
N SER A 72 7.37 -5.38 -5.04
CA SER A 72 7.03 -5.22 -6.47
C SER A 72 7.49 -6.39 -7.35
N ASN A 73 8.68 -6.96 -7.09
CA ASN A 73 9.14 -8.14 -7.82
C ASN A 73 8.26 -9.36 -7.52
N ALA A 74 7.95 -9.60 -6.24
CA ALA A 74 7.07 -10.69 -5.83
C ALA A 74 5.65 -10.53 -6.40
N LEU A 75 5.09 -9.32 -6.39
CA LEU A 75 3.79 -9.02 -6.99
C LEU A 75 3.79 -9.26 -8.51
N ASN A 76 4.87 -8.90 -9.21
CA ASN A 76 4.98 -9.16 -10.65
C ASN A 76 5.09 -10.65 -10.96
N THR A 77 5.80 -11.40 -10.13
CA THR A 77 5.87 -12.86 -10.23
C THR A 77 4.49 -13.49 -9.96
N ALA A 78 3.76 -12.98 -8.97
CA ALA A 78 2.40 -13.42 -8.69
C ALA A 78 1.45 -13.15 -9.86
N ILE A 79 1.48 -11.95 -10.45
CA ILE A 79 0.66 -11.59 -11.63
C ILE A 79 0.94 -12.53 -12.80
N ALA A 80 2.21 -12.82 -13.08
CA ALA A 80 2.61 -13.68 -14.19
C ALA A 80 2.19 -15.15 -14.01
N ALA A 81 2.05 -15.62 -12.77
CA ALA A 81 1.70 -17.00 -12.43
C ALA A 81 0.23 -17.21 -12.07
N ALA A 82 -0.53 -16.14 -11.86
CA ALA A 82 -1.94 -16.18 -11.51
C ALA A 82 -2.79 -16.76 -12.64
N GLN A 83 -3.83 -17.53 -12.29
CA GLN A 83 -4.77 -18.13 -13.23
C GLN A 83 -6.08 -17.35 -13.34
N GLY A 84 -6.29 -16.38 -12.44
CA GLY A 84 -7.54 -15.65 -12.30
C GLY A 84 -7.79 -14.60 -13.36
N ASP A 85 -9.06 -14.49 -13.76
CA ASP A 85 -9.58 -13.33 -14.50
C ASP A 85 -9.53 -12.05 -13.62
N ILE A 86 -9.67 -12.27 -12.30
CA ILE A 86 -9.62 -11.25 -11.26
C ILE A 86 -8.46 -11.55 -10.31
N LEU A 87 -7.61 -10.56 -10.09
CA LEU A 87 -6.46 -10.62 -9.19
C LEU A 87 -6.77 -9.78 -7.94
N ALA A 88 -6.87 -10.45 -6.79
CA ALA A 88 -7.09 -9.81 -5.50
C ALA A 88 -5.78 -9.77 -4.72
N PHE A 89 -5.20 -8.59 -4.60
CA PHE A 89 -3.98 -8.36 -3.83
C PHE A 89 -4.31 -8.11 -2.37
N THR A 90 -3.61 -8.79 -1.48
CA THR A 90 -3.70 -8.55 -0.04
C THR A 90 -2.34 -8.77 0.62
N ASP A 91 -2.19 -8.27 1.86
CA ASP A 91 -0.96 -8.42 2.63
C ASP A 91 -0.98 -9.69 3.49
N ASP A 92 0.18 -10.08 4.02
CA ASP A 92 0.36 -11.25 4.89
C ASP A 92 0.05 -10.97 6.38
N ASP A 93 -0.55 -9.80 6.68
CA ASP A 93 -0.94 -9.35 8.01
C ASP A 93 -2.39 -8.84 8.06
N VAL A 94 -3.28 -9.52 7.34
CA VAL A 94 -4.72 -9.20 7.32
C VAL A 94 -5.57 -10.40 7.75
N LEU A 95 -6.77 -10.10 8.25
CA LEU A 95 -7.84 -11.10 8.41
C LEU A 95 -8.93 -10.78 7.39
N CYS A 96 -9.16 -11.69 6.47
CA CYS A 96 -10.22 -11.58 5.47
C CYS A 96 -11.59 -11.91 6.11
N ALA A 97 -12.63 -11.18 5.70
CA ALA A 97 -14.00 -11.51 6.10
C ALA A 97 -14.40 -12.90 5.55
N PRO A 98 -15.27 -13.65 6.24
CA PRO A 98 -15.67 -14.99 5.81
C PRO A 98 -16.28 -15.05 4.40
N ASP A 99 -16.88 -13.97 3.94
CA ASP A 99 -17.50 -13.82 2.62
C ASP A 99 -16.60 -13.07 1.61
N TYR A 100 -15.28 -13.00 1.86
CA TYR A 100 -14.33 -12.22 1.06
C TYR A 100 -14.37 -12.59 -0.44
N ILE A 101 -14.27 -13.86 -0.77
CA ILE A 101 -14.31 -14.34 -2.17
C ILE A 101 -15.67 -14.06 -2.80
N GLN A 102 -16.77 -14.30 -2.06
CA GLN A 102 -18.12 -13.99 -2.54
C GLN A 102 -18.33 -12.49 -2.74
N GLY A 103 -17.77 -11.67 -1.87
CA GLY A 103 -17.78 -10.20 -2.00
C GLY A 103 -17.11 -9.75 -3.30
N ILE A 104 -15.94 -10.29 -3.64
CA ILE A 104 -15.26 -10.03 -4.92
C ILE A 104 -16.13 -10.42 -6.11
N ARG A 105 -16.71 -11.63 -6.10
CA ARG A 105 -17.62 -12.08 -7.16
C ARG A 105 -18.80 -11.13 -7.35
N THR A 106 -19.42 -10.72 -6.26
CA THR A 106 -20.55 -9.78 -6.28
C THR A 106 -20.17 -8.46 -6.91
N VAL A 107 -19.01 -7.90 -6.57
CA VAL A 107 -18.52 -6.64 -7.14
C VAL A 107 -18.40 -6.73 -8.66
N PHE A 108 -17.63 -7.68 -9.15
CA PHE A 108 -17.31 -7.76 -10.59
C PHE A 108 -18.46 -8.31 -11.46
N ASN A 109 -19.48 -8.90 -10.86
CA ASN A 109 -20.74 -9.27 -11.55
C ASN A 109 -21.72 -8.10 -11.56
N SER A 110 -21.75 -7.26 -10.51
CA SER A 110 -22.75 -6.18 -10.39
C SER A 110 -22.29 -4.87 -11.01
N TYR A 111 -20.97 -4.63 -11.07
CA TYR A 111 -20.40 -3.39 -11.56
C TYR A 111 -19.48 -3.62 -12.77
N SER A 112 -19.68 -2.84 -13.83
CA SER A 112 -18.77 -2.84 -14.97
C SER A 112 -17.52 -2.00 -14.65
N VAL A 113 -16.60 -2.56 -13.86
CA VAL A 113 -15.39 -1.89 -13.37
C VAL A 113 -14.14 -2.69 -13.71
N ASP A 114 -13.02 -2.00 -13.77
CA ASP A 114 -11.70 -2.58 -14.07
C ASP A 114 -10.94 -2.92 -12.79
N ALA A 115 -11.19 -2.15 -11.71
CA ALA A 115 -10.60 -2.41 -10.41
C ALA A 115 -11.51 -1.94 -9.26
N ALA A 116 -11.27 -2.50 -8.08
CA ALA A 116 -11.97 -2.14 -6.85
C ALA A 116 -10.99 -2.03 -5.68
N GLN A 117 -11.25 -1.07 -4.79
CA GLN A 117 -10.67 -0.96 -3.46
C GLN A 117 -11.63 -1.60 -2.47
N GLY A 118 -11.24 -2.70 -1.86
CA GLY A 118 -11.99 -3.26 -0.74
C GLY A 118 -11.84 -2.43 0.54
N ARG A 119 -12.78 -2.62 1.46
CA ARG A 119 -12.72 -1.98 2.79
C ARG A 119 -11.54 -2.53 3.59
N VAL A 120 -10.76 -1.64 4.19
CA VAL A 120 -9.68 -1.99 5.11
C VAL A 120 -9.95 -1.34 6.44
N LEU A 121 -10.23 -2.14 7.45
CA LEU A 121 -10.29 -1.71 8.84
C LEU A 121 -8.98 -2.02 9.53
N LEU A 122 -8.62 -1.20 10.52
CA LEU A 122 -7.41 -1.45 11.31
C LEU A 122 -7.78 -2.21 12.58
N ASP A 123 -7.03 -3.25 12.86
CA ASP A 123 -7.12 -4.01 14.10
C ASP A 123 -5.87 -3.73 14.95
N PHE A 124 -6.10 -3.19 16.14
CA PHE A 124 -5.03 -2.84 17.08
C PHE A 124 -5.14 -3.65 18.35
N GLU A 125 -4.13 -4.41 18.66
CA GLU A 125 -3.95 -4.93 20.00
C GLU A 125 -3.54 -3.79 20.94
N GLY A 126 -4.36 -3.49 21.96
CA GLY A 126 -3.97 -2.60 23.06
C GLY A 126 -4.41 -1.13 22.97
N GLY A 127 -5.26 -0.74 22.01
CA GLY A 127 -5.83 0.60 21.95
C GLY A 127 -4.92 1.69 21.36
N TRP A 128 -5.47 2.88 21.15
CA TRP A 128 -4.80 4.01 20.52
C TRP A 128 -3.88 4.75 21.49
N PRO A 129 -2.60 4.98 21.14
CA PRO A 129 -1.75 5.84 21.95
C PRO A 129 -2.25 7.29 21.92
N GLU A 130 -2.32 7.98 23.07
CA GLU A 130 -2.75 9.38 23.17
C GLU A 130 -1.92 10.36 22.31
N TRP A 131 -0.64 10.00 22.04
CA TRP A 131 0.24 10.81 21.21
C TRP A 131 0.00 10.67 19.70
N LEU A 132 -0.93 9.80 19.28
CA LEU A 132 -1.18 9.48 17.89
C LEU A 132 -2.57 9.98 17.47
N ASP A 133 -2.62 10.96 16.57
CA ASP A 133 -3.84 11.44 15.96
C ASP A 133 -4.40 10.37 15.00
N ARG A 134 -5.67 10.03 15.15
CA ARG A 134 -6.35 9.05 14.26
C ARG A 134 -6.31 9.45 12.79
N ASN A 135 -6.44 10.72 12.46
CA ASN A 135 -6.35 11.22 11.10
C ASN A 135 -4.97 11.01 10.48
N PHE A 136 -3.95 10.96 11.32
CA PHE A 136 -2.58 10.74 10.91
C PHE A 136 -2.33 9.27 10.55
N LEU A 137 -3.00 8.34 11.22
CA LEU A 137 -2.92 6.93 10.90
C LEU A 137 -3.66 6.55 9.61
N ALA A 138 -4.73 7.22 9.28
CA ALA A 138 -5.43 6.99 8.02
C ALA A 138 -4.49 7.12 6.80
N LEU A 139 -3.47 7.98 6.91
CA LEU A 139 -2.43 8.16 5.88
C LEU A 139 -1.32 7.09 5.93
N MET A 140 -1.17 6.38 7.06
CA MET A 140 -0.01 5.52 7.30
C MET A 140 -0.32 4.03 7.36
N ALA A 141 -1.54 3.69 7.73
CA ALA A 141 -1.94 2.35 8.08
C ALA A 141 -2.87 1.72 7.03
N ASP A 142 -2.93 2.31 5.84
CA ASP A 142 -3.74 1.82 4.73
C ASP A 142 -5.24 1.69 5.05
N LEU A 143 -5.73 2.44 6.05
CA LEU A 143 -7.16 2.51 6.37
C LEU A 143 -7.96 2.97 5.15
N ARG A 144 -8.92 2.15 4.73
CA ARG A 144 -9.85 2.43 3.63
C ARG A 144 -11.27 2.13 4.09
N ASP A 145 -11.82 3.06 4.85
CA ASP A 145 -13.19 2.97 5.37
C ASP A 145 -13.97 4.22 4.99
N TYR A 146 -14.77 4.12 3.94
CA TYR A 146 -15.59 5.21 3.41
C TYR A 146 -17.09 4.92 3.59
N GLY A 147 -17.43 4.05 4.56
CA GLY A 147 -18.80 3.65 4.87
C GLY A 147 -19.28 2.43 4.08
N ASP A 148 -20.59 2.21 4.07
CA ASP A 148 -21.20 0.94 3.64
C ASP A 148 -21.71 0.96 2.18
N LYS A 149 -21.46 2.06 1.45
CA LYS A 149 -21.90 2.19 0.04
C LYS A 149 -20.71 2.13 -0.90
N ALA A 150 -20.93 1.48 -2.04
CA ALA A 150 -19.98 1.55 -3.14
C ALA A 150 -19.88 2.99 -3.66
N LEU A 151 -18.65 3.46 -3.91
CA LEU A 151 -18.35 4.82 -4.35
C LEU A 151 -17.40 4.77 -5.54
N ALA A 152 -17.51 5.72 -6.47
CA ALA A 152 -16.49 5.89 -7.49
C ALA A 152 -15.16 6.28 -6.83
N LEU A 153 -14.08 5.61 -7.20
CA LEU A 153 -12.74 5.91 -6.71
C LEU A 153 -12.08 6.91 -7.67
N ASP A 154 -12.37 8.17 -7.46
CA ASP A 154 -11.82 9.28 -8.25
C ASP A 154 -10.84 10.15 -7.45
N ALA A 155 -10.42 11.27 -8.02
CA ALA A 155 -9.46 12.16 -7.37
C ALA A 155 -9.96 12.77 -6.05
N THR A 156 -11.26 12.76 -5.78
CA THR A 156 -11.85 13.29 -4.54
C THR A 156 -11.83 12.27 -3.41
N LEU A 157 -11.89 10.99 -3.76
CA LEU A 157 -11.81 9.89 -2.80
C LEU A 157 -10.41 9.27 -2.82
N CYS A 158 -9.65 9.47 -1.76
CA CYS A 158 -8.28 8.94 -1.60
C CYS A 158 -7.32 9.25 -2.76
N GLY A 159 -7.53 10.39 -3.46
CA GLY A 159 -6.76 10.73 -4.66
C GLY A 159 -6.98 9.78 -5.84
N GLY A 160 -8.01 8.93 -5.80
CA GLY A 160 -8.29 7.92 -6.82
C GLY A 160 -7.24 6.81 -6.87
N THR A 161 -6.68 6.42 -5.72
CA THR A 161 -5.65 5.38 -5.64
C THR A 161 -6.14 4.16 -4.85
N LEU A 162 -5.73 3.00 -5.31
CA LEU A 162 -5.91 1.72 -4.63
C LEU A 162 -4.80 1.52 -3.59
N CYS A 163 -5.06 0.69 -2.60
CA CYS A 163 -4.10 0.26 -1.59
C CYS A 163 -3.88 -1.25 -1.70
N GLY A 164 -2.64 -1.67 -1.75
CA GLY A 164 -2.23 -3.05 -1.92
C GLY A 164 -2.76 -4.02 -0.87
N THR A 165 -3.16 -3.51 0.31
CA THR A 165 -3.74 -4.31 1.39
C THR A 165 -5.09 -4.95 1.02
N ASN A 166 -5.87 -4.32 0.10
CA ASN A 166 -7.12 -4.90 -0.40
C ASN A 166 -7.48 -4.33 -1.78
N MET A 167 -6.63 -4.60 -2.76
CA MET A 167 -6.76 -4.12 -4.12
C MET A 167 -7.20 -5.27 -5.03
N ILE A 168 -8.29 -5.09 -5.78
CA ILE A 168 -8.82 -6.10 -6.67
C ILE A 168 -8.86 -5.54 -8.10
N VAL A 169 -8.28 -6.26 -9.07
CA VAL A 169 -8.06 -5.77 -10.44
C VAL A 169 -8.35 -6.87 -11.45
N ARG A 170 -8.97 -6.54 -12.58
CA ARG A 170 -9.04 -7.46 -13.71
C ARG A 170 -7.64 -7.74 -14.26
N ALA A 171 -7.32 -9.00 -14.50
CA ALA A 171 -5.98 -9.41 -14.97
C ALA A 171 -5.58 -8.68 -16.27
N GLU A 172 -6.52 -8.44 -17.18
CA GLU A 172 -6.31 -7.74 -18.45
C GLU A 172 -5.82 -6.28 -18.29
N VAL A 173 -6.05 -5.66 -17.14
CA VAL A 173 -5.58 -4.30 -16.86
C VAL A 173 -4.06 -4.24 -16.89
N PHE A 174 -3.38 -5.28 -16.41
CA PHE A 174 -1.92 -5.34 -16.39
C PHE A 174 -1.30 -5.46 -17.79
N GLN A 175 -2.06 -5.90 -18.79
CA GLN A 175 -1.61 -5.88 -20.19
C GLN A 175 -1.50 -4.44 -20.72
N LYS A 176 -2.35 -3.53 -20.24
CA LYS A 176 -2.38 -2.12 -20.63
C LYS A 176 -1.44 -1.26 -19.78
N THR A 177 -1.35 -1.56 -18.51
CA THR A 177 -0.61 -0.73 -17.54
C THR A 177 0.80 -1.26 -17.24
N GLY A 178 1.10 -2.52 -17.56
CA GLY A 178 2.28 -3.21 -17.08
C GLY A 178 2.19 -3.55 -15.58
N GLY A 179 3.21 -4.18 -15.04
CA GLY A 179 3.31 -4.59 -13.64
C GLY A 179 3.74 -3.46 -12.69
N PHE A 180 3.97 -3.81 -11.44
CA PHE A 180 4.48 -2.91 -10.39
C PHE A 180 5.91 -2.47 -10.67
N ALA A 181 6.25 -1.23 -10.30
CA ALA A 181 7.58 -0.66 -10.45
C ALA A 181 8.55 -1.22 -9.40
N PRO A 182 9.64 -1.95 -9.79
CA PRO A 182 10.56 -2.56 -8.82
C PRO A 182 11.33 -1.55 -7.96
N GLU A 183 11.51 -0.32 -8.44
CA GLU A 183 12.15 0.78 -7.71
C GLU A 183 11.30 1.35 -6.57
N LEU A 184 10.01 1.03 -6.54
CA LEU A 184 9.07 1.42 -5.48
C LEU A 184 8.82 0.25 -4.52
N GLY A 185 8.13 0.54 -3.39
CA GLY A 185 7.89 -0.47 -2.37
C GLY A 185 9.06 -0.70 -1.41
N PRO A 186 8.95 -1.68 -0.51
CA PRO A 186 9.85 -1.86 0.64
C PRO A 186 11.35 -2.01 0.30
N ALA A 187 11.71 -2.64 -0.80
CA ALA A 187 13.12 -2.78 -1.20
C ALA A 187 13.64 -1.60 -2.04
N GLY A 188 12.76 -0.73 -2.50
CA GLY A 188 13.09 0.49 -3.22
C GLY A 188 13.09 1.71 -2.32
N VAL A 189 12.17 2.64 -2.58
CA VAL A 189 12.00 3.85 -1.76
C VAL A 189 11.21 3.61 -0.48
N GLY A 190 10.59 2.44 -0.33
CA GLY A 190 9.90 2.00 0.87
C GLY A 190 8.38 1.98 0.77
N MET A 191 7.77 2.54 -0.28
CA MET A 191 6.32 2.62 -0.46
C MET A 191 5.93 3.08 -1.88
N TRP A 192 4.63 3.22 -2.14
CA TRP A 192 4.00 3.79 -3.34
C TRP A 192 3.94 2.87 -4.56
N GLU A 193 4.23 1.59 -4.44
CA GLU A 193 4.06 0.64 -5.53
C GLU A 193 2.60 0.54 -6.00
N ASP A 194 1.66 0.56 -5.05
CA ASP A 194 0.22 0.53 -5.27
C ASP A 194 -0.35 1.88 -5.76
N THR A 195 0.14 2.97 -5.21
CA THR A 195 -0.21 4.32 -5.65
C THR A 195 0.23 4.53 -7.11
N GLU A 196 1.43 4.12 -7.46
CA GLU A 196 2.00 4.26 -8.81
C GLU A 196 1.18 3.49 -9.85
N ILE A 197 0.91 2.22 -9.61
CA ILE A 197 0.12 1.42 -10.55
C ILE A 197 -1.31 1.98 -10.68
N SER A 198 -1.90 2.47 -9.59
CA SER A 198 -3.23 3.11 -9.61
C SER A 198 -3.26 4.36 -10.50
N LEU A 199 -2.20 5.17 -10.48
CA LEU A 199 -2.09 6.34 -11.35
C LEU A 199 -2.02 5.94 -12.84
N ARG A 200 -1.27 4.86 -13.16
CA ARG A 200 -1.25 4.31 -14.54
C ARG A 200 -2.61 3.75 -14.95
N MET A 201 -3.32 3.06 -14.06
CA MET A 201 -4.68 2.59 -14.30
C MET A 201 -5.63 3.76 -14.62
N ARG A 202 -5.57 4.85 -13.84
CA ARG A 202 -6.36 6.06 -14.13
C ARG A 202 -6.02 6.69 -15.49
N GLN A 203 -4.74 6.77 -15.82
CA GLN A 203 -4.30 7.30 -17.13
C GLN A 203 -4.77 6.43 -18.29
N ALA A 204 -4.84 5.12 -18.08
CA ALA A 204 -5.39 4.18 -19.04
C ALA A 204 -6.93 4.18 -19.11
N GLY A 205 -7.60 5.05 -18.35
CA GLY A 205 -9.06 5.19 -18.34
C GLY A 205 -9.80 4.09 -17.57
N CYS A 206 -9.11 3.36 -16.68
CA CYS A 206 -9.73 2.31 -15.88
C CYS A 206 -10.79 2.89 -14.92
N ARG A 207 -11.94 2.23 -14.88
CA ARG A 207 -13.01 2.54 -13.91
C ARG A 207 -12.74 1.82 -12.61
N MET A 208 -12.60 2.59 -11.54
CA MET A 208 -12.28 2.08 -10.20
C MET A 208 -13.37 2.46 -9.20
N ILE A 209 -13.70 1.57 -8.29
CA ILE A 209 -14.66 1.82 -7.21
C ILE A 209 -14.11 1.43 -5.85
N TYR A 210 -14.68 2.01 -4.80
CA TYR A 210 -14.63 1.48 -3.45
C TYR A 210 -15.76 0.47 -3.26
N ALA A 211 -15.45 -0.70 -2.72
CA ALA A 211 -16.36 -1.84 -2.57
C ALA A 211 -16.36 -2.33 -1.11
N PRO A 212 -17.23 -1.78 -0.23
CA PRO A 212 -17.21 -2.07 1.20
C PRO A 212 -17.49 -3.53 1.58
N GLN A 213 -18.16 -4.28 0.71
CA GLN A 213 -18.46 -5.71 0.90
C GLN A 213 -17.23 -6.61 0.79
N VAL A 214 -16.13 -6.12 0.24
CA VAL A 214 -14.84 -6.83 0.23
C VAL A 214 -14.03 -6.31 1.41
N LEU A 215 -14.14 -6.98 2.54
CA LEU A 215 -13.59 -6.49 3.80
C LEU A 215 -12.37 -7.28 4.24
N VAL A 216 -11.33 -6.56 4.67
CA VAL A 216 -10.21 -7.09 5.45
C VAL A 216 -9.98 -6.27 6.73
N ARG A 217 -9.43 -6.91 7.75
CA ARG A 217 -8.92 -6.28 8.98
C ARG A 217 -7.41 -6.36 8.97
N HIS A 218 -6.75 -5.24 8.80
CA HIS A 218 -5.29 -5.17 8.80
C HIS A 218 -4.78 -5.20 10.25
N GLN A 219 -4.06 -6.24 10.60
CA GLN A 219 -3.46 -6.41 11.91
C GLN A 219 -2.23 -5.53 12.04
N TRP A 220 -2.31 -4.51 12.88
CA TRP A 220 -1.20 -3.61 13.07
C TRP A 220 -0.39 -3.99 14.31
N PRO A 221 0.81 -4.54 14.17
CA PRO A 221 1.59 -4.96 15.32
C PRO A 221 2.01 -3.76 16.17
N LEU A 222 1.93 -3.91 17.50
CA LEU A 222 2.32 -2.87 18.48
C LEU A 222 3.73 -2.32 18.24
N GLY A 223 4.64 -3.17 17.76
CA GLY A 223 6.02 -2.77 17.42
C GLY A 223 6.11 -1.69 16.33
N ARG A 224 5.09 -1.52 15.49
CA ARG A 224 4.99 -0.43 14.50
C ARG A 224 4.42 0.87 15.09
N LEU A 225 3.77 0.82 16.27
CA LEU A 225 3.24 1.99 16.96
C LEU A 225 4.33 2.73 17.74
N ASN A 226 5.39 3.12 17.06
CA ASN A 226 6.44 3.93 17.65
C ASN A 226 6.80 5.13 16.76
N LYS A 227 7.22 6.24 17.41
CA LYS A 227 7.53 7.50 16.73
C LYS A 227 8.66 7.39 15.70
N SER A 228 9.59 6.45 15.90
CA SER A 228 10.70 6.21 14.97
C SER A 228 10.21 5.58 13.68
N PHE A 229 9.40 4.54 13.76
CA PHE A 229 8.78 3.90 12.60
C PHE A 229 7.98 4.91 11.79
N ILE A 230 7.13 5.69 12.46
CA ILE A 230 6.30 6.71 11.82
C ILE A 230 7.15 7.73 11.05
N ARG A 231 8.18 8.30 11.69
CA ARG A 231 9.10 9.24 11.04
C ARG A 231 9.84 8.65 9.85
N THR A 232 10.19 7.35 9.92
CA THR A 232 10.82 6.64 8.81
C THR A 232 9.86 6.50 7.63
N ARG A 233 8.59 6.15 7.88
CA ARG A 233 7.56 6.08 6.83
C ARG A 233 7.37 7.42 6.12
N PHE A 234 7.35 8.55 6.86
CA PHE A 234 7.25 9.87 6.24
C PHE A 234 8.50 10.26 5.44
N PHE A 235 9.68 9.86 5.86
CA PHE A 235 10.88 10.01 5.06
C PHE A 235 10.79 9.23 3.74
N GLN A 236 10.33 7.98 3.79
CA GLN A 236 10.08 7.14 2.60
C GLN A 236 9.02 7.75 1.70
N GLN A 237 7.95 8.29 2.28
CA GLN A 237 6.91 9.03 1.56
C GLN A 237 7.53 10.18 0.72
N GLY A 238 8.35 11.02 1.33
CA GLY A 238 9.01 12.10 0.62
C GLY A 238 9.90 11.61 -0.53
N ARG A 239 10.60 10.49 -0.34
CA ARG A 239 11.37 9.85 -1.41
C ARG A 239 10.47 9.40 -2.57
N ALA A 240 9.34 8.76 -2.27
CA ALA A 240 8.40 8.30 -3.30
C ALA A 240 7.77 9.48 -4.07
N GLU A 241 7.36 10.55 -3.37
CA GLU A 241 6.82 11.77 -3.98
C GLU A 241 7.78 12.39 -5.00
N ALA A 242 9.08 12.30 -4.75
CA ALA A 242 10.09 12.86 -5.66
C ALA A 242 10.12 12.20 -7.04
N TYR A 243 9.60 10.98 -7.21
CA TYR A 243 9.49 10.33 -8.53
C TYR A 243 8.51 11.06 -9.45
N TYR A 244 7.49 11.70 -8.88
CA TYR A 244 6.41 12.36 -9.62
C TYR A 244 6.54 13.88 -9.69
N ALA A 245 7.23 14.46 -8.73
CA ALA A 245 7.41 15.90 -8.69
C ALA A 245 8.39 16.36 -9.78
N PRO A 246 8.15 17.50 -10.44
CA PRO A 246 9.11 18.07 -11.39
C PRO A 246 10.44 18.35 -10.69
N LEU A 247 11.55 18.21 -11.44
CA LEU A 247 12.86 18.59 -10.92
C LEU A 247 12.86 20.09 -10.62
N PRO A 248 13.30 20.51 -9.42
CA PRO A 248 13.44 21.93 -9.12
C PRO A 248 14.42 22.59 -10.08
N VAL A 249 14.08 23.78 -10.59
CA VAL A 249 14.94 24.58 -11.48
C VAL A 249 16.32 24.84 -10.84
N SER A 250 16.34 25.03 -9.51
CA SER A 250 17.58 25.19 -8.75
C SER A 250 17.54 24.31 -7.50
N LEU A 251 18.39 23.27 -7.46
CA LEU A 251 18.52 22.44 -6.25
C LEU A 251 19.06 23.21 -5.05
N PHE A 252 19.89 24.22 -5.28
CA PHE A 252 20.42 25.04 -4.19
C PHE A 252 19.30 25.83 -3.50
N ARG A 253 18.49 26.55 -4.28
CA ARG A 253 17.33 27.30 -3.74
C ARG A 253 16.33 26.36 -3.08
N PHE A 254 16.06 25.22 -3.70
CA PHE A 254 15.19 24.20 -3.16
C PHE A 254 15.75 23.59 -1.86
N GLY A 255 17.04 23.28 -1.82
CA GLY A 255 17.71 22.78 -0.63
C GLY A 255 17.62 23.78 0.54
N LEU A 256 17.85 25.07 0.26
CA LEU A 256 17.69 26.14 1.28
C LEU A 256 16.23 26.22 1.79
N TYR A 257 15.26 26.09 0.89
CA TYR A 257 13.84 26.03 1.28
C TYR A 257 13.57 24.85 2.21
N VAL A 258 13.98 23.62 1.83
CA VAL A 258 13.80 22.42 2.63
C VAL A 258 14.46 22.55 4.00
N ILE A 259 15.69 23.09 4.06
CA ILE A 259 16.40 23.33 5.33
C ILE A 259 15.60 24.29 6.22
N LYS A 260 15.15 25.43 5.68
CA LYS A 260 14.35 26.40 6.43
C LYS A 260 13.04 25.76 6.95
N ARG A 261 12.34 25.02 6.11
CA ARG A 261 11.11 24.31 6.52
C ARG A 261 11.39 23.26 7.59
N THR A 262 12.46 22.49 7.46
CA THR A 262 12.86 21.49 8.46
C THR A 262 13.16 22.14 9.80
N ILE A 263 13.94 23.24 9.82
CA ILE A 263 14.26 23.99 11.06
C ILE A 263 12.95 24.51 11.69
N PHE A 264 12.07 25.11 10.90
CA PHE A 264 10.79 25.61 11.39
C PHE A 264 9.94 24.49 12.00
N GLN A 265 9.83 23.34 11.33
CA GLN A 265 9.03 22.20 11.81
C GLN A 265 9.62 21.58 13.09
N GLU A 266 10.95 21.48 13.20
CA GLU A 266 11.59 20.98 14.42
C GLU A 266 11.40 21.99 15.59
N ALA A 267 11.51 23.29 15.34
CA ALA A 267 11.23 24.32 16.35
C ALA A 267 9.76 24.28 16.80
N ALA A 268 8.82 24.14 15.86
CA ALA A 268 7.41 23.98 16.18
C ALA A 268 7.15 22.68 16.96
N ALA A 269 7.83 21.59 16.64
CA ALA A 269 7.71 20.34 17.38
C ALA A 269 8.17 20.48 18.83
N ILE A 270 9.26 21.21 19.06
CA ILE A 270 9.77 21.52 20.42
C ILE A 270 8.71 22.32 21.18
N TRP A 271 8.20 23.40 20.56
CA TRP A 271 7.18 24.24 21.18
C TRP A 271 5.90 23.46 21.54
N TYR A 272 5.40 22.61 20.62
CA TYR A 272 4.23 21.77 20.87
C TYR A 272 4.45 20.75 21.99
N ARG A 273 5.67 20.26 22.18
CA ARG A 273 6.00 19.40 23.34
C ARG A 273 5.85 20.15 24.65
N PHE A 274 6.39 21.37 24.74
CA PHE A 274 6.24 22.21 25.94
C PHE A 274 4.78 22.63 26.15
N ALA A 275 3.99 22.79 25.10
CA ALA A 275 2.57 23.10 25.18
C ALA A 275 1.67 21.88 25.51
N GLY A 276 2.26 20.69 25.80
CA GLY A 276 1.48 19.48 26.11
C GLY A 276 0.72 18.89 24.92
N ARG A 277 1.16 19.17 23.69
CA ARG A 277 0.50 18.71 22.44
C ARG A 277 1.38 17.72 21.65
N PRO A 278 1.62 16.50 22.17
CA PRO A 278 2.59 15.55 21.58
C PRO A 278 2.21 15.07 20.17
N ALA A 279 0.93 14.99 19.83
CA ALA A 279 0.46 14.63 18.51
C ALA A 279 0.85 15.67 17.44
N LEU A 280 0.69 16.97 17.74
CA LEU A 280 1.11 18.04 16.85
C LEU A 280 2.64 18.11 16.72
N ALA A 281 3.37 17.86 17.81
CA ALA A 281 4.82 17.76 17.76
C ALA A 281 5.30 16.65 16.82
N LEU A 282 4.67 15.47 16.88
CA LEU A 282 4.97 14.37 15.98
C LEU A 282 4.67 14.74 14.53
N ARG A 283 3.52 15.39 14.27
CA ARG A 283 3.13 15.84 12.93
C ARG A 283 4.19 16.74 12.30
N CYS A 284 4.66 17.76 13.03
CA CYS A 284 5.73 18.64 12.56
C CYS A 284 7.01 17.87 12.21
N GLN A 285 7.42 16.91 13.06
CA GLN A 285 8.59 16.07 12.78
C GLN A 285 8.41 15.21 11.54
N CYS A 286 7.22 14.68 11.30
CA CYS A 286 6.92 13.90 10.11
C CYS A 286 6.97 14.74 8.83
N GLU A 287 6.42 15.95 8.84
CA GLU A 287 6.54 16.89 7.73
C GLU A 287 8.02 17.22 7.42
N ALA A 288 8.83 17.47 8.44
CA ALA A 288 10.27 17.67 8.28
C ALA A 288 10.95 16.45 7.62
N ARG A 289 10.57 15.23 8.03
CA ARG A 289 11.10 13.98 7.45
C ARG A 289 10.68 13.79 6.00
N THR A 290 9.44 14.14 5.64
CA THR A 290 8.98 14.11 4.24
C THR A 290 9.82 15.03 3.36
N HIS A 291 10.06 16.27 3.78
CA HIS A 291 10.91 17.19 3.03
C HIS A 291 12.36 16.67 2.88
N ALA A 292 12.92 16.10 3.94
CA ALA A 292 14.26 15.52 3.91
C ALA A 292 14.33 14.32 2.94
N GLY A 293 13.33 13.45 2.94
CA GLY A 293 13.24 12.32 2.02
C GLY A 293 13.16 12.76 0.57
N PHE A 294 12.33 13.78 0.30
CA PHE A 294 12.17 14.38 -1.03
C PHE A 294 13.49 14.94 -1.57
N LEU A 295 14.20 15.74 -0.77
CA LEU A 295 15.51 16.28 -1.13
C LEU A 295 16.53 15.18 -1.39
N ARG A 296 16.57 14.16 -0.52
CA ARG A 296 17.47 13.01 -0.66
C ARG A 296 17.28 12.32 -2.00
N GLN A 297 16.02 12.07 -2.42
CA GLN A 297 15.72 11.36 -3.64
C GLN A 297 16.08 12.19 -4.89
N HIS A 298 15.79 13.49 -4.89
CA HIS A 298 16.23 14.39 -5.96
C HIS A 298 17.75 14.46 -6.11
N TRP A 299 18.47 14.42 -5.01
CA TRP A 299 19.93 14.36 -5.03
C TRP A 299 20.43 13.04 -5.65
N LEU A 300 19.77 11.91 -5.36
CA LEU A 300 20.08 10.61 -5.95
C LEU A 300 19.80 10.60 -7.47
N PHE A 301 18.70 11.19 -7.95
CA PHE A 301 18.41 11.32 -9.38
C PHE A 301 19.51 12.09 -10.12
N ARG A 302 20.07 13.13 -9.52
CA ARG A 302 21.21 13.84 -10.13
C ARG A 302 22.49 13.03 -10.16
N ARG A 303 22.60 11.99 -9.36
CA ARG A 303 23.72 11.05 -9.37
C ARG A 303 23.50 9.85 -10.31
N GLY A 304 22.50 9.89 -11.15
CA GLY A 304 22.28 8.89 -12.19
C GLY A 304 21.29 7.78 -11.85
N LEU A 305 20.59 7.86 -10.71
CA LEU A 305 19.47 6.96 -10.50
C LEU A 305 18.34 7.26 -11.51
N PRO A 306 17.77 6.22 -12.14
CA PRO A 306 16.70 6.42 -13.10
C PRO A 306 15.48 7.04 -12.43
N ARG A 307 14.85 7.99 -13.12
CA ARG A 307 13.59 8.60 -12.74
C ARG A 307 12.51 8.10 -13.68
N ARG A 308 11.49 7.45 -13.15
CA ARG A 308 10.25 7.25 -13.89
C ARG A 308 9.43 8.54 -13.84
N LEU A 309 9.13 9.06 -15.01
CA LEU A 309 8.15 10.14 -15.17
C LEU A 309 6.91 9.51 -15.77
N SER A 310 5.87 9.34 -15.01
CA SER A 310 4.55 9.16 -15.59
C SER A 310 3.48 9.45 -14.54
N GLY A 311 2.67 10.44 -14.80
CA GLY A 311 1.47 10.70 -14.07
C GLY A 311 1.45 11.99 -13.27
N ASP A 312 0.28 12.53 -13.20
CA ASP A 312 -0.04 13.64 -12.32
C ASP A 312 -0.17 13.16 -10.87
N LEU A 313 0.44 13.87 -9.93
CA LEU A 313 0.21 13.66 -8.49
C LEU A 313 -1.28 13.74 -8.15
N PRO A 314 -1.76 12.94 -7.18
CA PRO A 314 -3.10 13.09 -6.62
C PRO A 314 -3.39 14.54 -6.27
N SER A 315 -4.59 15.03 -6.59
CA SER A 315 -4.99 16.43 -6.52
C SER A 315 -4.80 17.09 -5.15
N THR A 316 -4.85 16.33 -4.08
CA THR A 316 -4.67 16.81 -2.70
C THR A 316 -3.27 17.40 -2.42
N ARG A 317 -2.25 17.11 -3.25
CA ARG A 317 -0.89 17.64 -3.10
C ARG A 317 -0.41 18.55 -4.23
N LYS A 318 -1.17 18.69 -5.32
CA LYS A 318 -0.86 19.72 -6.33
C LYS A 318 -0.82 21.13 -5.73
N VAL A 319 -1.65 21.40 -4.73
CA VAL A 319 -1.74 22.71 -4.07
C VAL A 319 -0.45 23.04 -3.29
N GLU A 320 0.14 22.07 -2.58
CA GLU A 320 1.38 22.32 -1.83
C GLU A 320 2.60 22.49 -2.74
N LEU A 321 2.65 21.79 -3.88
CA LEU A 321 3.76 21.90 -4.82
C LEU A 321 3.67 23.16 -5.72
N GLN A 322 2.47 23.68 -5.98
CA GLN A 322 2.29 24.95 -6.71
C GLN A 322 2.71 26.18 -5.90
N SER A 323 2.69 26.12 -4.59
CA SER A 323 3.22 27.16 -3.71
C SER A 323 4.77 27.29 -3.75
N TRP A 324 5.44 26.44 -4.54
CA TRP A 324 6.90 26.37 -4.67
C TRP A 324 7.42 27.09 -5.94
N LYS A 325 6.53 27.68 -6.74
CA LYS A 325 6.88 28.57 -7.84
C LYS A 325 7.01 30.01 -7.34
#